data_87b3334e8682bda1895d05cee3f68d0d
#
_entry.id   87b3334e8682bda1895d05cee3f68d0d
#
_cell.length_a   1.000
_cell.length_b   1.000
_cell.length_c   1.000
_cell.angle_alpha   90.00
_cell.angle_beta   90.00
_cell.angle_gamma   90.00
#
_symmetry.space_group_name_H-M   'P 1'
#
loop_
_entity.id
_entity.type
_entity.pdbx_description
1 polymer ?
#
loop_
_entity_poly.entity_id
_entity_poly.type
_entity_poly.pdbx_seq_one_letter_code
_entity_poly.pdbx_strand_id
1 'polypeptide(L)'
;AVNEVKPDFAGFIIEVPSSRRNLSAEQVKVLVKGLDKEILPVGVFVDARPELPISLLRDGSLWAAQLHGNEDEEYIEKIQNMTGKPVIKAFSIKTPEDVQRALRSPADYILLDQGTGGTGEPFDWSLVPPVRRPFFLAGGIGFENLREAISTLHPWAVDLSSSLETNGKKDPVKIRQIVRMLKQINTLEAFKKERERDI
;
A
#
# COMPACT_ATOMS: atom_id res chain seq x y z
N ALA A 1 -11.94 6.03 -13.74
CA ALA A 1 -11.48 6.87 -12.62
C ALA A 1 -9.98 6.69 -12.38
N VAL A 2 -9.48 5.46 -12.11
CA VAL A 2 -8.05 5.23 -11.78
C VAL A 2 -7.14 5.72 -12.90
N ASN A 3 -7.35 5.31 -14.15
CA ASN A 3 -6.58 5.77 -15.31
C ASN A 3 -6.67 7.30 -15.56
N GLU A 4 -7.74 7.92 -15.11
CA GLU A 4 -7.95 9.38 -15.26
C GLU A 4 -7.12 10.20 -14.28
N VAL A 5 -7.01 9.72 -13.04
CA VAL A 5 -6.33 10.47 -11.97
C VAL A 5 -4.88 10.01 -11.75
N LYS A 6 -4.54 8.83 -12.28
CA LYS A 6 -3.21 8.22 -12.26
C LYS A 6 -2.57 8.26 -10.87
N PRO A 7 -3.07 7.46 -9.91
CA PRO A 7 -2.32 7.24 -8.68
C PRO A 7 -1.02 6.49 -9.01
N ASP A 8 -0.02 6.58 -8.15
CA ASP A 8 1.25 5.88 -8.35
C ASP A 8 1.07 4.35 -8.36
N PHE A 9 0.15 3.85 -7.53
CA PHE A 9 -0.10 2.42 -7.34
C PHE A 9 -1.57 2.06 -7.47
N ALA A 10 -1.84 0.82 -7.93
CA ALA A 10 -3.16 0.20 -7.86
C ALA A 10 -3.04 -1.21 -7.25
N GLY A 11 -3.68 -1.42 -6.09
CA GLY A 11 -3.68 -2.70 -5.37
C GLY A 11 -4.80 -3.63 -5.84
N PHE A 12 -4.48 -4.92 -6.02
CA PHE A 12 -5.39 -6.01 -6.39
C PHE A 12 -5.30 -7.13 -5.36
N ILE A 13 -6.37 -7.44 -4.65
CA ILE A 13 -6.42 -8.57 -3.72
C ILE A 13 -6.65 -9.84 -4.52
N ILE A 14 -5.69 -10.79 -4.45
CA ILE A 14 -5.60 -11.92 -5.37
C ILE A 14 -5.71 -13.24 -4.61
N GLU A 15 -6.69 -14.08 -4.99
CA GLU A 15 -6.95 -15.42 -4.42
C GLU A 15 -7.11 -15.39 -2.88
N VAL A 16 -7.85 -14.39 -2.37
CA VAL A 16 -8.21 -14.25 -0.95
C VAL A 16 -9.74 -14.34 -0.81
N PRO A 17 -10.33 -15.54 -0.78
CA PRO A 17 -11.79 -15.74 -0.83
C PRO A 17 -12.57 -15.06 0.31
N SER A 18 -11.94 -14.83 1.46
CA SER A 18 -12.53 -14.11 2.60
C SER A 18 -12.71 -12.62 2.33
N SER A 19 -12.02 -12.07 1.33
CA SER A 19 -12.14 -10.66 0.96
C SER A 19 -13.28 -10.44 -0.05
N ARG A 20 -14.17 -9.50 0.22
CA ARG A 20 -15.19 -9.05 -0.75
C ARG A 20 -14.58 -8.40 -2.02
N ARG A 21 -13.30 -8.07 -1.99
CA ARG A 21 -12.53 -7.47 -3.10
C ARG A 21 -11.67 -8.50 -3.82
N ASN A 22 -11.88 -9.78 -3.53
CA ASN A 22 -11.10 -10.86 -4.12
C ASN A 22 -11.23 -10.90 -5.64
N LEU A 23 -10.10 -11.13 -6.30
CA LEU A 23 -10.00 -11.34 -7.74
C LEU A 23 -9.21 -12.63 -8.01
N SER A 24 -9.52 -13.31 -9.11
CA SER A 24 -8.64 -14.38 -9.59
C SER A 24 -7.40 -13.81 -10.29
N ALA A 25 -6.36 -14.62 -10.40
CA ALA A 25 -5.15 -14.25 -11.13
C ALA A 25 -5.46 -13.83 -12.58
N GLU A 26 -6.37 -14.53 -13.26
CA GLU A 26 -6.79 -14.25 -14.63
C GLU A 26 -7.52 -12.90 -14.72
N GLN A 27 -8.42 -12.60 -13.77
CA GLN A 27 -9.10 -11.32 -13.71
C GLN A 27 -8.11 -10.17 -13.54
N VAL A 28 -7.09 -10.34 -12.68
CA VAL A 28 -6.05 -9.33 -12.49
C VAL A 28 -5.26 -9.10 -13.77
N LYS A 29 -4.84 -10.14 -14.49
CA LYS A 29 -4.17 -10.01 -15.79
C LYS A 29 -4.97 -9.22 -16.81
N VAL A 30 -6.29 -9.40 -16.84
CA VAL A 30 -7.18 -8.63 -17.72
C VAL A 30 -7.25 -7.15 -17.27
N LEU A 31 -7.41 -6.89 -15.98
CA LEU A 31 -7.51 -5.54 -15.44
C LEU A 31 -6.21 -4.74 -15.64
N VAL A 32 -5.06 -5.37 -15.41
CA VAL A 32 -3.75 -4.74 -15.58
C VAL A 32 -3.48 -4.36 -17.04
N LYS A 33 -3.93 -5.15 -18.01
CA LYS A 33 -3.84 -4.76 -19.44
C LYS A 33 -4.58 -3.47 -19.78
N GLY A 34 -5.65 -3.17 -19.03
CA GLY A 34 -6.42 -1.93 -19.19
C GLY A 34 -5.95 -0.78 -18.30
N LEU A 35 -4.93 -1.01 -17.44
CA LEU A 35 -4.38 0.00 -16.57
C LEU A 35 -3.43 0.92 -17.35
N ASP A 36 -3.44 2.22 -17.03
CA ASP A 36 -2.48 3.17 -17.58
C ASP A 36 -1.05 2.76 -17.15
N LYS A 37 -0.10 2.85 -18.08
CA LYS A 37 1.29 2.37 -17.89
C LYS A 37 2.07 3.12 -16.80
N GLU A 38 1.62 4.30 -16.41
CA GLU A 38 2.21 5.08 -15.33
C GLU A 38 1.78 4.57 -13.95
N ILE A 39 0.75 3.71 -13.87
CA ILE A 39 0.23 3.16 -12.61
C ILE A 39 0.86 1.79 -12.36
N LEU A 40 1.54 1.65 -11.24
CA LEU A 40 2.22 0.43 -10.86
C LEU A 40 1.24 -0.57 -10.20
N PRO A 41 0.98 -1.74 -10.81
CA PRO A 41 0.08 -2.75 -10.25
C PRO A 41 0.75 -3.50 -9.10
N VAL A 42 0.09 -3.53 -7.93
CA VAL A 42 0.53 -4.26 -6.72
C VAL A 42 -0.45 -5.40 -6.44
N GLY A 43 0.04 -6.63 -6.39
CA GLY A 43 -0.75 -7.78 -5.97
C GLY A 43 -0.73 -7.94 -4.46
N VAL A 44 -1.90 -8.01 -3.83
CA VAL A 44 -2.05 -8.23 -2.38
C VAL A 44 -2.39 -9.69 -2.14
N PHE A 45 -1.55 -10.38 -1.37
CA PHE A 45 -1.63 -11.79 -1.05
C PHE A 45 -1.74 -11.99 0.47
N VAL A 46 -2.42 -13.04 0.88
CA VAL A 46 -2.55 -13.46 2.28
C VAL A 46 -2.27 -14.95 2.36
N ASP A 47 -1.13 -15.32 2.93
CA ASP A 47 -0.69 -16.72 3.13
C ASP A 47 -0.78 -17.57 1.84
N ALA A 48 -0.55 -16.95 0.68
CA ALA A 48 -0.61 -17.62 -0.61
C ALA A 48 0.60 -18.56 -0.81
N ARG A 49 0.44 -19.61 -1.65
CA ARG A 49 1.60 -20.38 -2.09
C ARG A 49 2.53 -19.49 -2.92
N PRO A 50 3.87 -19.54 -2.71
CA PRO A 50 4.81 -18.60 -3.33
C PRO A 50 4.82 -18.66 -4.87
N GLU A 51 4.39 -19.77 -5.46
CA GLU A 51 4.30 -19.93 -6.92
C GLU A 51 3.33 -18.92 -7.56
N LEU A 52 2.27 -18.51 -6.84
CA LEU A 52 1.28 -17.58 -7.34
C LEU A 52 1.85 -16.17 -7.51
N PRO A 53 2.35 -15.47 -6.45
CA PRO A 53 2.96 -14.16 -6.63
C PRO A 53 4.19 -14.20 -7.56
N ILE A 54 5.03 -15.25 -7.49
CA ILE A 54 6.18 -15.41 -8.38
C ILE A 54 5.76 -15.43 -9.85
N SER A 55 4.71 -16.19 -10.19
CA SER A 55 4.20 -16.27 -11.56
C SER A 55 3.77 -14.89 -12.09
N LEU A 56 2.98 -14.14 -11.31
CA LEU A 56 2.42 -12.84 -11.70
C LEU A 56 3.48 -11.72 -11.74
N LEU A 57 4.54 -11.84 -10.93
CA LEU A 57 5.68 -10.92 -10.98
C LEU A 57 6.56 -11.19 -12.20
N ARG A 58 6.82 -12.48 -12.53
CA ARG A 58 7.67 -12.88 -13.66
C ARG A 58 7.04 -12.59 -15.01
N ASP A 59 5.73 -12.75 -15.14
CA ASP A 59 5.03 -12.47 -16.40
C ASP A 59 4.76 -10.98 -16.63
N GLY A 60 5.17 -10.13 -15.68
CA GLY A 60 5.04 -8.67 -15.77
C GLY A 60 3.64 -8.13 -15.47
N SER A 61 2.71 -8.99 -15.00
CA SER A 61 1.38 -8.56 -14.58
C SER A 61 1.41 -7.67 -13.34
N LEU A 62 2.41 -7.85 -12.48
CA LEU A 62 2.57 -7.07 -11.26
C LEU A 62 3.93 -6.39 -11.19
N TRP A 63 3.96 -5.19 -10.64
CA TRP A 63 5.18 -4.48 -10.27
C TRP A 63 5.77 -5.01 -8.96
N ALA A 64 4.92 -5.24 -7.94
CA ALA A 64 5.31 -5.73 -6.62
C ALA A 64 4.28 -6.71 -6.04
N ALA A 65 4.73 -7.52 -5.08
CA ALA A 65 3.86 -8.33 -4.22
C ALA A 65 3.77 -7.68 -2.83
N GLN A 66 2.54 -7.43 -2.37
CA GLN A 66 2.24 -7.05 -1.00
C GLN A 66 1.78 -8.28 -0.23
N LEU A 67 2.53 -8.67 0.79
CA LEU A 67 2.30 -9.82 1.65
C LEU A 67 1.59 -9.36 2.92
N HIS A 68 0.32 -9.71 3.04
CA HIS A 68 -0.57 -9.19 4.09
C HIS A 68 -1.04 -10.28 5.07
N GLY A 69 -0.43 -11.45 5.04
CA GLY A 69 -0.64 -12.57 5.95
C GLY A 69 0.51 -12.75 6.94
N ASN A 70 0.81 -14.03 7.25
CA ASN A 70 1.85 -14.43 8.19
C ASN A 70 3.15 -14.84 7.50
N GLU A 71 3.35 -14.42 6.25
CA GLU A 71 4.54 -14.78 5.48
C GLU A 71 5.82 -14.32 6.22
N ASP A 72 6.74 -15.25 6.40
CA ASP A 72 7.99 -15.07 7.11
C ASP A 72 9.11 -14.48 6.22
N GLU A 73 10.30 -14.33 6.81
CA GLU A 73 11.46 -13.76 6.12
C GLU A 73 11.94 -14.67 4.98
N GLU A 74 11.89 -15.99 5.15
CA GLU A 74 12.28 -16.96 4.11
C GLU A 74 11.35 -16.86 2.88
N TYR A 75 10.05 -16.68 3.12
CA TYR A 75 9.08 -16.47 2.05
C TYR A 75 9.36 -15.16 1.30
N ILE A 76 9.66 -14.06 2.01
CA ILE A 76 10.00 -12.77 1.42
C ILE A 76 11.23 -12.90 0.53
N GLU A 77 12.32 -13.45 1.08
CA GLU A 77 13.59 -13.65 0.36
C GLU A 77 13.42 -14.56 -0.86
N LYS A 78 12.61 -15.62 -0.75
CA LYS A 78 12.29 -16.50 -1.88
C LYS A 78 11.67 -15.73 -3.04
N ILE A 79 10.69 -14.85 -2.77
CA ILE A 79 10.06 -14.06 -3.84
C ILE A 79 11.07 -13.09 -4.45
N GLN A 80 11.84 -12.36 -3.63
CA GLN A 80 12.85 -11.42 -4.09
C GLN A 80 13.90 -12.12 -4.97
N ASN A 81 14.48 -13.22 -4.49
CA ASN A 81 15.50 -13.98 -5.21
C ASN A 81 14.99 -14.58 -6.53
N MET A 82 13.75 -15.05 -6.55
CA MET A 82 13.20 -15.69 -7.74
C MET A 82 12.69 -14.70 -8.79
N THR A 83 12.40 -13.46 -8.41
CA THR A 83 11.75 -12.51 -9.33
C THR A 83 12.56 -11.24 -9.58
N GLY A 84 13.42 -10.84 -8.64
CA GLY A 84 14.09 -9.54 -8.66
C GLY A 84 13.11 -8.36 -8.53
N LYS A 85 11.86 -8.62 -8.08
CA LYS A 85 10.80 -7.62 -7.97
C LYS A 85 10.57 -7.23 -6.50
N PRO A 86 10.10 -5.99 -6.26
CA PRO A 86 9.87 -5.51 -4.91
C PRO A 86 8.83 -6.32 -4.14
N VAL A 87 9.10 -6.50 -2.86
CA VAL A 87 8.17 -7.06 -1.89
C VAL A 87 7.81 -6.00 -0.85
N ILE A 88 6.51 -5.84 -0.60
CA ILE A 88 5.94 -5.00 0.45
C ILE A 88 5.41 -5.94 1.54
N LYS A 89 5.94 -5.88 2.77
CA LYS A 89 5.40 -6.68 3.88
C LYS A 89 4.53 -5.82 4.77
N ALA A 90 3.28 -6.23 4.95
CA ALA A 90 2.33 -5.58 5.85
C ALA A 90 2.49 -6.07 7.29
N PHE A 91 2.42 -5.14 8.23
CA PHE A 91 2.50 -5.37 9.67
C PHE A 91 1.32 -4.70 10.38
N SER A 92 0.62 -5.48 11.19
CA SER A 92 -0.37 -4.96 12.12
C SER A 92 0.33 -4.29 13.30
N ILE A 93 0.07 -2.99 13.49
CA ILE A 93 0.70 -2.19 14.54
C ILE A 93 -0.26 -2.01 15.71
N LYS A 94 0.09 -2.62 16.84
CA LYS A 94 -0.62 -2.53 18.12
C LYS A 94 0.30 -2.09 19.25
N THR A 95 1.58 -2.36 19.11
CA THR A 95 2.60 -2.07 20.12
C THR A 95 3.87 -1.50 19.48
N PRO A 96 4.75 -0.83 20.24
CA PRO A 96 6.06 -0.40 19.73
C PRO A 96 6.92 -1.55 19.19
N GLU A 97 6.79 -2.76 19.76
CA GLU A 97 7.51 -3.97 19.33
C GLU A 97 7.10 -4.39 17.91
N ASP A 98 5.83 -4.19 17.53
CA ASP A 98 5.37 -4.46 16.17
C ASP A 98 6.08 -3.55 15.16
N VAL A 99 6.26 -2.28 15.50
CA VAL A 99 7.02 -1.33 14.67
C VAL A 99 8.47 -1.78 14.55
N GLN A 100 9.11 -2.19 15.66
CA GLN A 100 10.48 -2.69 15.65
C GLN A 100 10.62 -3.96 14.80
N ARG A 101 9.63 -4.86 14.83
CA ARG A 101 9.57 -6.04 13.94
C ARG A 101 9.48 -5.62 12.48
N ALA A 102 8.60 -4.68 12.15
CA ALA A 102 8.47 -4.15 10.80
C ALA A 102 9.78 -3.54 10.29
N LEU A 103 10.46 -2.75 11.12
CA LEU A 103 11.71 -2.08 10.74
C LEU A 103 12.87 -3.06 10.45
N ARG A 104 12.86 -4.27 11.03
CA ARG A 104 13.88 -5.31 10.79
C ARG A 104 13.57 -6.22 9.60
N SER A 105 12.37 -6.12 9.02
CA SER A 105 11.98 -6.97 7.89
C SER A 105 12.93 -6.85 6.69
N PRO A 106 13.28 -7.96 6.00
CA PRO A 106 14.08 -7.95 4.79
C PRO A 106 13.32 -7.46 3.54
N ALA A 107 12.00 -7.21 3.63
CA ALA A 107 11.21 -6.69 2.52
C ALA A 107 11.74 -5.34 2.03
N ASP A 108 11.59 -5.05 0.73
CA ASP A 108 12.01 -3.77 0.15
C ASP A 108 11.24 -2.59 0.76
N TYR A 109 9.96 -2.81 0.99
CA TYR A 109 9.08 -1.85 1.65
C TYR A 109 8.32 -2.52 2.79
N ILE A 110 8.01 -1.75 3.82
CA ILE A 110 7.06 -2.16 4.86
C ILE A 110 5.76 -1.39 4.71
N LEU A 111 4.66 -2.00 5.10
CA LEU A 111 3.37 -1.34 5.21
C LEU A 111 2.91 -1.44 6.67
N LEU A 112 2.64 -0.30 7.29
CA LEU A 112 2.12 -0.20 8.65
C LEU A 112 0.61 -0.07 8.58
N ASP A 113 -0.12 -1.04 9.16
CA ASP A 113 -1.58 -1.12 9.15
C ASP A 113 -2.12 -1.28 10.57
N GLN A 114 -3.36 -0.88 10.80
CA GLN A 114 -4.07 -1.13 12.05
C GLN A 114 -4.28 -2.65 12.31
N GLY A 115 -4.35 -3.47 11.27
CA GLY A 115 -4.45 -4.92 11.34
C GLY A 115 -5.85 -5.51 11.49
N THR A 116 -6.85 -4.74 11.90
CA THR A 116 -8.27 -5.13 11.85
C THR A 116 -8.93 -4.44 10.67
N GLY A 117 -8.81 -5.05 9.50
CA GLY A 117 -9.32 -4.47 8.26
C GLY A 117 -10.80 -4.11 8.35
N GLY A 118 -11.14 -2.86 7.99
CA GLY A 118 -12.52 -2.42 7.83
C GLY A 118 -13.15 -1.66 9.01
N THR A 119 -12.47 -1.47 10.13
CA THR A 119 -12.99 -0.66 11.25
C THR A 119 -13.04 0.83 10.93
N GLY A 120 -12.19 1.29 9.99
CA GLY A 120 -12.13 2.71 9.61
C GLY A 120 -11.39 3.59 10.63
N GLU A 121 -10.92 3.03 11.74
CA GLU A 121 -10.13 3.76 12.74
C GLU A 121 -8.63 3.56 12.49
N PRO A 122 -7.79 4.62 12.59
CA PRO A 122 -6.35 4.48 12.52
C PRO A 122 -5.81 3.83 13.81
N PHE A 123 -4.62 3.22 13.72
CA PHE A 123 -3.87 2.85 14.92
C PHE A 123 -3.25 4.09 15.58
N ASP A 124 -2.76 3.94 16.81
CA ASP A 124 -2.07 5.01 17.51
C ASP A 124 -0.72 5.35 16.83
N TRP A 125 -0.67 6.45 16.11
CA TRP A 125 0.52 6.90 15.38
C TRP A 125 1.68 7.29 16.28
N SER A 126 1.44 7.57 17.57
CA SER A 126 2.52 7.85 18.53
C SER A 126 3.44 6.64 18.77
N LEU A 127 2.99 5.45 18.41
CA LEU A 127 3.79 4.22 18.43
C LEU A 127 4.93 4.20 17.41
N VAL A 128 4.82 5.02 16.35
CA VAL A 128 5.77 5.03 15.22
C VAL A 128 6.87 6.07 15.46
N PRO A 129 8.10 5.63 15.77
CA PRO A 129 9.23 6.56 15.87
C PRO A 129 9.59 7.12 14.49
N PRO A 130 10.48 8.11 14.39
CA PRO A 130 11.01 8.55 13.10
C PRO A 130 11.59 7.38 12.29
N VAL A 131 10.98 7.08 11.15
CA VAL A 131 11.35 5.96 10.27
C VAL A 131 12.24 6.46 9.14
N ARG A 132 13.43 5.85 8.98
CA ARG A 132 14.39 6.24 7.94
C ARG A 132 14.25 5.48 6.63
N ARG A 133 13.56 4.32 6.65
CA ARG A 133 13.28 3.54 5.43
C ARG A 133 11.94 3.94 4.82
N PRO A 134 11.76 3.81 3.49
CA PRO A 134 10.47 4.07 2.87
C PRO A 134 9.41 3.08 3.38
N PHE A 135 8.24 3.59 3.74
CA PHE A 135 7.12 2.77 4.20
C PHE A 135 5.79 3.26 3.66
N PHE A 136 4.86 2.33 3.54
CA PHE A 136 3.46 2.61 3.25
C PHE A 136 2.68 2.74 4.56
N LEU A 137 1.77 3.67 4.61
CA LEU A 137 0.83 3.82 5.72
C LEU A 137 -0.56 3.39 5.27
N ALA A 138 -1.16 2.45 6.00
CA ALA A 138 -2.51 1.94 5.80
C ALA A 138 -3.33 1.98 7.09
N GLY A 139 -4.55 1.46 7.04
CA GLY A 139 -5.43 1.32 8.21
C GLY A 139 -6.12 2.61 8.63
N GLY A 140 -7.41 2.72 8.31
CA GLY A 140 -8.24 3.84 8.75
C GLY A 140 -7.90 5.20 8.15
N ILE A 141 -7.07 5.26 7.11
CA ILE A 141 -6.72 6.51 6.43
C ILE A 141 -7.83 6.95 5.49
N GLY A 142 -8.21 8.21 5.56
CA GLY A 142 -9.28 8.81 4.76
C GLY A 142 -9.20 10.33 4.71
N PHE A 143 -10.26 10.95 4.19
CA PHE A 143 -10.32 12.41 3.99
C PHE A 143 -10.06 13.21 5.27
N GLU A 144 -10.56 12.71 6.41
CA GLU A 144 -10.54 13.41 7.69
C GLU A 144 -9.14 13.49 8.31
N ASN A 145 -8.31 12.46 8.10
CA ASN A 145 -7.03 12.33 8.79
C ASN A 145 -5.80 12.23 7.86
N LEU A 146 -5.99 12.17 6.52
CA LEU A 146 -4.91 12.02 5.57
C LEU A 146 -3.81 13.08 5.71
N ARG A 147 -4.20 14.34 5.88
CA ARG A 147 -3.23 15.44 6.02
C ARG A 147 -2.41 15.31 7.29
N GLU A 148 -3.05 14.99 8.41
CA GLU A 148 -2.40 14.76 9.69
C GLU A 148 -1.46 13.55 9.62
N ALA A 149 -1.93 12.43 9.05
CA ALA A 149 -1.14 11.21 8.86
C ALA A 149 0.17 11.49 8.10
N ILE A 150 0.09 12.24 6.99
CA ILE A 150 1.26 12.59 6.18
C ILE A 150 2.20 13.53 6.93
N SER A 151 1.67 14.57 7.59
CA SER A 151 2.50 15.55 8.30
C SER A 151 3.15 15.00 9.58
N THR A 152 2.56 13.99 10.20
CA THR A 152 3.06 13.38 11.44
C THR A 152 4.07 12.26 11.15
N LEU A 153 3.75 11.36 10.22
CA LEU A 153 4.51 10.13 10.01
C LEU A 153 5.45 10.20 8.81
N HIS A 154 5.23 11.15 7.89
CA HIS A 154 5.99 11.28 6.65
C HIS A 154 6.12 9.96 5.86
N PRO A 155 5.02 9.21 5.62
CA PRO A 155 5.09 7.96 4.87
C PRO A 155 5.53 8.23 3.43
N TRP A 156 6.22 7.25 2.83
CA TRP A 156 6.59 7.32 1.42
C TRP A 156 5.35 7.21 0.51
N ALA A 157 4.37 6.39 0.91
CA ALA A 157 3.08 6.27 0.23
C ALA A 157 1.96 5.99 1.24
N VAL A 158 0.71 6.23 0.83
CA VAL A 158 -0.49 5.88 1.61
C VAL A 158 -1.32 4.85 0.85
N ASP A 159 -1.81 3.85 1.57
CA ASP A 159 -2.75 2.86 1.05
C ASP A 159 -4.17 3.15 1.57
N LEU A 160 -5.08 3.39 0.64
CA LEU A 160 -6.45 3.79 0.89
C LEU A 160 -7.42 2.76 0.30
N SER A 161 -8.25 2.17 1.13
CA SER A 161 -9.20 1.16 0.67
C SER A 161 -10.65 1.52 0.96
N SER A 162 -11.14 1.31 2.17
CA SER A 162 -12.56 1.49 2.53
C SER A 162 -13.02 2.94 2.44
N SER A 163 -12.17 3.91 2.74
CA SER A 163 -12.46 5.34 2.62
C SER A 163 -12.79 5.79 1.19
N LEU A 164 -12.38 5.00 0.18
CA LEU A 164 -12.68 5.24 -1.24
C LEU A 164 -13.92 4.49 -1.73
N GLU A 165 -14.75 3.97 -0.83
CA GLU A 165 -15.92 3.18 -1.17
C GLU A 165 -17.21 3.88 -0.78
N THR A 166 -18.26 3.63 -1.57
CA THR A 166 -19.65 3.92 -1.26
C THR A 166 -20.45 2.63 -1.45
N ASN A 167 -21.20 2.22 -0.43
CA ASN A 167 -21.95 0.94 -0.42
C ASN A 167 -21.07 -0.27 -0.80
N GLY A 168 -19.82 -0.32 -0.31
CA GLY A 168 -18.89 -1.43 -0.52
C GLY A 168 -18.26 -1.51 -1.91
N LYS A 169 -18.46 -0.52 -2.78
CA LYS A 169 -17.85 -0.42 -4.12
C LYS A 169 -16.97 0.81 -4.21
N LYS A 170 -15.88 0.72 -4.98
CA LYS A 170 -15.00 1.86 -5.25
C LYS A 170 -15.79 3.01 -5.88
N ASP A 171 -15.69 4.19 -5.27
CA ASP A 171 -16.39 5.39 -5.70
C ASP A 171 -15.45 6.29 -6.53
N PRO A 172 -15.75 6.48 -7.83
CA PRO A 172 -14.92 7.29 -8.69
C PRO A 172 -14.76 8.76 -8.23
N VAL A 173 -15.77 9.30 -7.54
CA VAL A 173 -15.71 10.68 -7.03
C VAL A 173 -14.72 10.77 -5.88
N LYS A 174 -14.83 9.86 -4.92
CA LYS A 174 -13.89 9.78 -3.78
C LYS A 174 -12.45 9.56 -4.24
N ILE A 175 -12.24 8.66 -5.21
CA ILE A 175 -10.91 8.42 -5.79
C ILE A 175 -10.34 9.73 -6.38
N ARG A 176 -11.11 10.45 -7.18
CA ARG A 176 -10.67 11.73 -7.76
C ARG A 176 -10.35 12.78 -6.69
N GLN A 177 -11.19 12.90 -5.67
CA GLN A 177 -11.02 13.87 -4.60
C GLN A 177 -9.76 13.60 -3.79
N ILE A 178 -9.53 12.34 -3.37
CA ILE A 178 -8.38 11.98 -2.53
C ILE A 178 -7.05 12.15 -3.26
N VAL A 179 -6.99 11.76 -4.55
CA VAL A 179 -5.76 11.94 -5.36
C VAL A 179 -5.45 13.44 -5.56
N ARG A 180 -6.46 14.28 -5.76
CA ARG A 180 -6.27 15.74 -5.81
C ARG A 180 -5.74 16.28 -4.49
N MET A 181 -6.29 15.83 -3.37
CA MET A 181 -5.84 16.23 -2.03
C MET A 181 -4.38 15.83 -1.79
N LEU A 182 -3.99 14.62 -2.16
CA LEU A 182 -2.60 14.15 -2.07
C LEU A 182 -1.64 15.02 -2.89
N LYS A 183 -1.99 15.31 -4.14
CA LYS A 183 -1.18 16.20 -5.01
C LYS A 183 -1.00 17.60 -4.41
N GLN A 184 -2.04 18.14 -3.80
CA GLN A 184 -1.96 19.44 -3.10
C GLN A 184 -1.05 19.39 -1.86
N ILE A 185 -1.14 18.34 -1.05
CA ILE A 185 -0.27 18.14 0.12
C ILE A 185 1.19 18.06 -0.32
N ASN A 186 1.51 17.22 -1.29
CA ASN A 186 2.88 17.03 -1.79
C ASN A 186 3.47 18.33 -2.35
N THR A 187 2.67 19.13 -3.05
CA THR A 187 3.10 20.45 -3.56
C THR A 187 3.44 21.40 -2.41
N LEU A 188 2.61 21.47 -1.39
CA LEU A 188 2.84 22.33 -0.23
C LEU A 188 4.08 21.92 0.57
N GLU A 189 4.32 20.61 0.72
CA GLU A 189 5.52 20.10 1.39
C GLU A 189 6.80 20.37 0.61
N ALA A 190 6.74 20.27 -0.72
CA ALA A 190 7.87 20.61 -1.58
C ALA A 190 8.25 22.09 -1.42
N PHE A 191 7.28 23.01 -1.45
CA PHE A 191 7.51 24.45 -1.22
C PHE A 191 8.10 24.77 0.15
N LYS A 192 7.66 24.06 1.21
CA LYS A 192 8.23 24.24 2.55
C LYS A 192 9.71 23.85 2.59
N LYS A 193 10.05 22.67 2.03
CA LYS A 193 11.44 22.18 1.98
C LYS A 193 12.38 23.09 1.17
N GLU A 194 11.90 23.69 0.08
CA GLU A 194 12.69 24.69 -0.68
C GLU A 194 12.99 25.91 0.18
N ARG A 195 11.99 26.48 0.84
CA ARG A 195 12.18 27.67 1.70
C ARG A 195 13.09 27.43 2.91
N GLU A 196 13.11 26.21 3.46
CA GLU A 196 14.00 25.83 4.57
C GLU A 196 15.47 25.63 4.12
N ARG A 197 15.71 25.42 2.83
CA ARG A 197 17.08 25.33 2.26
C ARG A 197 17.68 26.70 1.93
N ASP A 198 16.85 27.72 1.79
CA ASP A 198 17.24 29.08 1.44
C ASP A 198 17.51 29.98 2.68
N ILE A 199 17.41 29.39 3.89
CA ILE A 199 17.72 30.03 5.19
C ILE A 199 18.99 29.37 5.76
#